data_9dc2051614a928046adaf967eac61ade
#
_entry.id   9dc2051614a928046adaf967eac61ade
#
_cell.length_a   1.000
_cell.length_b   1.000
_cell.length_c   1.000
_cell.angle_alpha   90.00
_cell.angle_beta   90.00
_cell.angle_gamma   90.00
#
_symmetry.space_group_name_H-M   'P 1'
#
loop_
_entity.id
_entity.type
_entity.pdbx_description
1 polymer ?
#
loop_
_entity_poly.entity_id
_entity_poly.type
_entity_poly.pdbx_seq_one_letter_code
_entity_poly.pdbx_strand_id
1 'polypeptide(L)'
;MTAKKESTWEGLLEAYQEKGSQRLWRTHSDAVNKALVIRWLSSGQAEILLKTDLFDEAVGDGLSLLLNSLAKRVFYIDTSLGVHQMAQCRHSNLQTIGADVRCLPFSHGTFDGIISNSTLDHFESLDEILASLRELYRVLRPGGQMILTLDNLANPIILLRNGLPFHLLYRMKIVPYFVGLSLSPHRLQHLLKEVGFKVLEVDAIMHCPRVLAVAMAHWMERHTSPKTQRYFLRFLMAFEGLSCLPTRFLTGHFIAVRAMRR
;
A
#
# COMPACT_ATOMS: atom_id res chain seq x y z
N MET A 1 -14.13 -1.03 -19.14
CA MET A 1 -13.62 -0.28 -17.96
C MET A 1 -12.14 -0.56 -17.66
N THR A 2 -11.60 -1.72 -17.96
CA THR A 2 -10.19 -2.11 -17.74
C THR A 2 -9.17 -1.24 -18.51
N ALA A 3 -9.36 -1.01 -19.81
CA ALA A 3 -8.41 -0.25 -20.64
C ALA A 3 -8.16 1.22 -20.19
N LYS A 4 -9.16 1.88 -19.58
CA LYS A 4 -9.02 3.26 -19.09
C LYS A 4 -8.21 3.33 -17.78
N LYS A 5 -8.20 2.25 -17.00
CA LYS A 5 -7.41 2.11 -15.74
C LYS A 5 -5.94 1.79 -16.06
N GLU A 6 -5.68 0.90 -17.03
CA GLU A 6 -4.33 0.56 -17.50
C GLU A 6 -3.61 1.79 -18.07
N SER A 7 -4.29 2.58 -18.91
CA SER A 7 -3.73 3.84 -19.45
C SER A 7 -3.36 4.87 -18.37
N THR A 8 -4.00 4.80 -17.18
CA THR A 8 -3.71 5.70 -16.06
C THR A 8 -2.43 5.29 -15.32
N TRP A 9 -2.20 3.99 -15.16
CA TRP A 9 -0.97 3.48 -14.52
C TRP A 9 0.25 3.63 -15.42
N GLU A 10 0.11 3.39 -16.73
CA GLU A 10 1.16 3.63 -17.72
C GLU A 10 1.54 5.13 -17.75
N GLY A 11 0.56 6.03 -17.81
CA GLY A 11 0.81 7.47 -17.75
C GLY A 11 1.44 7.94 -16.43
N LEU A 12 1.14 7.28 -15.31
CA LEU A 12 1.80 7.53 -14.03
C LEU A 12 3.26 7.06 -14.06
N LEU A 13 3.53 5.89 -14.61
CA LEU A 13 4.90 5.37 -14.74
C LEU A 13 5.76 6.30 -15.62
N GLU A 14 5.22 6.76 -16.75
CA GLU A 14 5.89 7.74 -17.61
C GLU A 14 6.15 9.05 -16.86
N ALA A 15 5.17 9.57 -16.14
CA ALA A 15 5.33 10.78 -15.33
C ALA A 15 6.36 10.60 -14.19
N TYR A 16 6.52 9.41 -13.65
CA TYR A 16 7.58 9.09 -12.69
C TYR A 16 8.97 9.01 -13.34
N GLN A 17 9.06 8.52 -14.56
CA GLN A 17 10.30 8.51 -15.33
C GLN A 17 10.74 9.93 -15.73
N GLU A 18 9.81 10.77 -16.20
CA GLU A 18 10.11 12.12 -16.66
C GLU A 18 10.37 13.13 -15.53
N LYS A 19 9.62 13.08 -14.44
CA LYS A 19 9.69 14.10 -13.37
C LYS A 19 10.75 13.84 -12.29
N GLY A 20 11.52 12.75 -12.43
CA GLY A 20 12.46 12.31 -11.40
C GLY A 20 11.70 11.61 -10.26
N SER A 21 12.26 10.50 -9.79
CA SER A 21 11.67 9.71 -8.71
C SER A 21 11.41 10.61 -7.50
N GLN A 22 10.21 10.59 -6.97
CA GLN A 22 9.93 11.15 -5.64
C GLN A 22 10.67 10.31 -4.57
N ARG A 23 11.97 10.17 -4.75
CA ARG A 23 12.85 9.26 -4.02
C ARG A 23 12.75 9.47 -2.51
N LEU A 24 12.76 10.72 -2.09
CA LEU A 24 12.77 11.06 -0.68
C LEU A 24 11.43 10.71 -0.01
N TRP A 25 10.32 11.01 -0.69
CA TRP A 25 8.99 10.58 -0.25
C TRP A 25 8.87 9.06 -0.22
N ARG A 26 9.35 8.36 -1.25
CA ARG A 26 9.35 6.90 -1.33
C ARG A 26 10.15 6.28 -0.19
N THR A 27 11.33 6.80 0.08
CA THR A 27 12.17 6.34 1.21
C THR A 27 11.40 6.43 2.54
N HIS A 28 10.62 7.50 2.75
CA HIS A 28 9.78 7.61 3.93
C HIS A 28 8.63 6.60 3.92
N SER A 29 7.88 6.51 2.81
CA SER A 29 6.76 5.56 2.67
C SER A 29 7.21 4.12 2.89
N ASP A 30 8.31 3.72 2.26
CA ASP A 30 8.90 2.40 2.43
C ASP A 30 9.33 2.14 3.87
N ALA A 31 9.91 3.13 4.55
CA ALA A 31 10.31 3.00 5.94
C ALA A 31 9.11 2.76 6.88
N VAL A 32 8.00 3.47 6.67
CA VAL A 32 6.75 3.27 7.44
C VAL A 32 6.18 1.88 7.18
N ASN A 33 6.07 1.46 5.91
CA ASN A 33 5.57 0.15 5.54
C ASN A 33 6.48 -0.99 6.05
N LYS A 34 7.80 -0.84 5.96
CA LYS A 34 8.78 -1.79 6.51
C LYS A 34 8.62 -1.94 8.04
N ALA A 35 8.47 -0.83 8.75
CA ALA A 35 8.26 -0.84 10.20
C ALA A 35 6.95 -1.58 10.57
N LEU A 36 5.87 -1.38 9.81
CA LEU A 36 4.61 -2.09 9.99
C LEU A 36 4.78 -3.60 9.79
N VAL A 37 5.40 -4.01 8.67
CA VAL A 37 5.62 -5.43 8.35
C VAL A 37 6.50 -6.10 9.40
N ILE A 38 7.60 -5.48 9.81
CA ILE A 38 8.49 -6.01 10.86
C ILE A 38 7.72 -6.19 12.17
N ARG A 39 6.91 -5.19 12.57
CA ARG A 39 6.13 -5.25 13.82
C ARG A 39 5.12 -6.40 13.82
N TRP A 40 4.54 -6.74 12.67
CA TRP A 40 3.39 -7.65 12.59
C TRP A 40 3.72 -9.04 12.02
N LEU A 41 4.81 -9.19 11.28
CA LEU A 41 5.20 -10.47 10.66
C LEU A 41 6.46 -11.12 11.31
N SER A 42 6.89 -10.65 12.46
CA SER A 42 8.21 -10.94 13.04
C SER A 42 8.39 -12.33 13.68
N SER A 43 7.53 -13.29 13.49
CA SER A 43 7.65 -14.60 14.15
C SER A 43 7.87 -15.76 13.17
N GLY A 44 9.09 -15.94 12.74
CA GLY A 44 9.53 -17.10 11.95
C GLY A 44 9.63 -16.81 10.45
N GLN A 45 10.46 -17.59 9.75
CA GLN A 45 10.57 -17.53 8.31
C GLN A 45 9.35 -18.18 7.66
N ALA A 46 8.58 -17.40 6.90
CA ALA A 46 7.48 -17.94 6.11
C ALA A 46 8.04 -18.78 4.94
N GLU A 47 7.27 -19.78 4.48
CA GLU A 47 7.63 -20.51 3.26
C GLU A 47 7.30 -19.66 2.04
N ILE A 48 6.05 -19.14 1.98
CA ILE A 48 5.55 -18.45 0.79
C ILE A 48 4.74 -17.21 1.22
N LEU A 49 5.13 -16.03 0.72
CA LEU A 49 4.38 -14.78 0.87
C LEU A 49 3.79 -14.31 -0.46
N LEU A 50 2.69 -13.59 -0.38
CA LEU A 50 2.08 -12.85 -1.49
C LEU A 50 2.10 -11.35 -1.20
N LYS A 51 2.54 -10.53 -2.17
CA LYS A 51 2.34 -9.08 -2.19
C LYS A 51 1.42 -8.71 -3.35
N THR A 52 0.37 -7.91 -3.08
CA THR A 52 -0.73 -7.68 -4.03
C THR A 52 -0.54 -6.50 -4.97
N ASP A 53 0.61 -5.88 -4.99
CA ASP A 53 0.99 -4.82 -5.93
C ASP A 53 2.51 -4.86 -6.19
N LEU A 54 2.93 -4.23 -7.28
CA LEU A 54 4.34 -4.12 -7.69
C LEU A 54 4.79 -2.68 -7.88
N PHE A 55 3.89 -1.71 -7.70
CA PHE A 55 4.19 -0.32 -8.05
C PHE A 55 5.39 0.23 -7.28
N ASP A 56 5.47 -0.05 -5.97
CA ASP A 56 6.58 0.43 -5.15
C ASP A 56 7.92 -0.17 -5.58
N GLU A 57 7.94 -1.44 -5.97
CA GLU A 57 9.12 -2.13 -6.51
C GLU A 57 9.49 -1.65 -7.92
N ALA A 58 8.51 -1.24 -8.72
CA ALA A 58 8.75 -0.67 -10.06
C ALA A 58 9.43 0.70 -10.00
N VAL A 59 9.09 1.52 -9.01
CA VAL A 59 9.57 2.91 -8.91
C VAL A 59 10.63 3.13 -7.83
N GLY A 60 10.86 2.15 -6.95
CA GLY A 60 11.78 2.23 -5.81
C GLY A 60 12.24 0.86 -5.31
N ASP A 61 12.69 0.81 -4.07
CA ASP A 61 13.08 -0.45 -3.43
C ASP A 61 11.89 -1.22 -2.87
N GLY A 62 10.79 -0.52 -2.54
CA GLY A 62 9.60 -1.10 -1.97
C GLY A 62 9.87 -1.96 -0.73
N LEU A 63 9.20 -3.09 -0.63
CA LEU A 63 9.35 -4.06 0.44
C LEU A 63 10.19 -5.28 0.04
N SER A 64 10.66 -5.38 -1.21
CA SER A 64 11.22 -6.59 -1.79
C SER A 64 12.37 -7.18 -0.97
N LEU A 65 13.35 -6.38 -0.57
CA LEU A 65 14.49 -6.82 0.24
C LEU A 65 14.04 -7.37 1.61
N LEU A 66 13.10 -6.69 2.25
CA LEU A 66 12.56 -7.13 3.54
C LEU A 66 11.79 -8.45 3.40
N LEU A 67 10.87 -8.54 2.45
CA LEU A 67 10.04 -9.73 2.27
C LEU A 67 10.87 -10.96 1.90
N ASN A 68 11.90 -10.79 1.05
CA ASN A 68 12.85 -11.87 0.72
C ASN A 68 13.70 -12.33 1.92
N SER A 69 13.86 -11.49 2.96
CA SER A 69 14.50 -11.90 4.22
C SER A 69 13.53 -12.62 5.17
N LEU A 70 12.22 -12.43 5.01
CA LEU A 70 11.17 -13.00 5.86
C LEU A 70 10.58 -14.29 5.32
N ALA A 71 10.77 -14.61 4.03
CA ALA A 71 10.21 -15.80 3.41
C ALA A 71 11.18 -16.44 2.43
N LYS A 72 11.01 -17.75 2.20
CA LYS A 72 11.79 -18.48 1.19
C LYS A 72 11.40 -18.09 -0.23
N ARG A 73 10.11 -17.82 -0.46
CA ARG A 73 9.57 -17.37 -1.76
C ARG A 73 8.57 -16.25 -1.54
N VAL A 74 8.64 -15.24 -2.40
CA VAL A 74 7.69 -14.13 -2.41
C VAL A 74 7.13 -13.98 -3.82
N PHE A 75 5.82 -14.06 -3.95
CA PHE A 75 5.12 -13.77 -5.19
C PHE A 75 4.56 -12.35 -5.14
N TYR A 76 4.67 -11.67 -6.27
CA TYR A 76 4.15 -10.31 -6.46
C TYR A 76 3.13 -10.34 -7.59
N ILE A 77 1.98 -9.73 -7.39
CA ILE A 77 0.97 -9.61 -8.43
C ILE A 77 0.70 -8.15 -8.77
N ASP A 78 0.43 -7.91 -10.04
CA ASP A 78 -0.08 -6.63 -10.55
C ASP A 78 -0.86 -6.90 -11.83
N THR A 79 -1.76 -6.01 -12.21
CA THR A 79 -2.49 -6.10 -13.49
C THR A 79 -1.75 -5.42 -14.63
N SER A 80 -0.84 -4.47 -14.35
CA SER A 80 -0.13 -3.68 -15.34
C SER A 80 1.16 -4.35 -15.83
N LEU A 81 1.23 -4.62 -17.13
CA LEU A 81 2.44 -5.16 -17.76
C LEU A 81 3.62 -4.19 -17.65
N GLY A 82 3.39 -2.88 -17.76
CA GLY A 82 4.44 -1.87 -17.62
C GLY A 82 5.05 -1.87 -16.22
N VAL A 83 4.22 -2.04 -15.16
CA VAL A 83 4.70 -2.17 -13.78
C VAL A 83 5.57 -3.43 -13.62
N HIS A 84 5.16 -4.57 -14.19
CA HIS A 84 5.95 -5.79 -14.18
C HIS A 84 7.34 -5.60 -14.82
N GLN A 85 7.36 -5.05 -16.02
CA GLN A 85 8.61 -4.81 -16.75
C GLN A 85 9.57 -3.91 -15.96
N MET A 86 9.06 -2.81 -15.41
CA MET A 86 9.88 -1.89 -14.63
C MET A 86 10.40 -2.52 -13.34
N ALA A 87 9.55 -3.25 -12.62
CA ALA A 87 9.95 -3.95 -11.40
C ALA A 87 11.02 -5.01 -11.67
N GLN A 88 10.87 -5.80 -12.74
CA GLN A 88 11.87 -6.80 -13.16
C GLN A 88 13.19 -6.18 -13.65
N CYS A 89 13.14 -5.04 -14.36
CA CYS A 89 14.35 -4.31 -14.73
C CYS A 89 15.13 -3.81 -13.52
N ARG A 90 14.42 -3.43 -12.45
CA ARG A 90 15.04 -2.91 -11.22
C ARG A 90 15.49 -4.04 -10.28
N HIS A 91 14.73 -5.11 -10.22
CA HIS A 91 14.89 -6.25 -9.30
C HIS A 91 14.77 -7.56 -10.07
N SER A 92 15.87 -8.06 -10.63
CA SER A 92 15.89 -9.22 -11.54
C SER A 92 15.35 -10.53 -10.96
N ASN A 93 15.24 -10.64 -9.64
CA ASN A 93 14.88 -11.88 -8.95
C ASN A 93 13.43 -11.90 -8.42
N LEU A 94 12.56 -10.93 -8.79
CA LEU A 94 11.17 -10.94 -8.34
C LEU A 94 10.36 -12.01 -9.09
N GLN A 95 9.59 -12.80 -8.34
CA GLN A 95 8.60 -13.71 -8.89
C GLN A 95 7.29 -12.96 -9.11
N THR A 96 7.11 -12.43 -10.31
CA THR A 96 5.96 -11.58 -10.64
C THR A 96 4.93 -12.34 -11.48
N ILE A 97 3.64 -12.14 -11.22
CA ILE A 97 2.52 -12.77 -11.92
C ILE A 97 1.49 -11.70 -12.27
N GLY A 98 1.12 -11.64 -13.56
CA GLY A 98 0.02 -10.78 -14.02
C GLY A 98 -1.31 -11.33 -13.52
N ALA A 99 -1.91 -10.70 -12.50
CA ALA A 99 -3.15 -11.16 -11.91
C ALA A 99 -3.94 -10.02 -11.26
N ASP A 100 -5.27 -10.15 -11.30
CA ASP A 100 -6.19 -9.31 -10.55
C ASP A 100 -6.44 -9.92 -9.17
N VAL A 101 -6.34 -9.11 -8.12
CA VAL A 101 -6.57 -9.56 -6.74
C VAL A 101 -7.99 -10.07 -6.49
N ARG A 102 -8.95 -9.74 -7.38
CA ARG A 102 -10.33 -10.25 -7.36
C ARG A 102 -10.47 -11.67 -7.91
N CYS A 103 -9.44 -12.18 -8.62
CA CYS A 103 -9.43 -13.52 -9.20
C CYS A 103 -7.99 -14.03 -9.27
N LEU A 104 -7.51 -14.62 -8.17
CA LEU A 104 -6.11 -15.03 -8.01
C LEU A 104 -5.85 -16.41 -8.62
N PRO A 105 -4.80 -16.59 -9.46
CA PRO A 105 -4.48 -17.85 -10.12
C PRO A 105 -3.73 -18.83 -9.19
N PHE A 106 -4.12 -18.89 -7.92
CA PHE A 106 -3.49 -19.74 -6.92
C PHE A 106 -4.50 -20.68 -6.27
N SER A 107 -4.04 -21.82 -5.82
CA SER A 107 -4.84 -22.80 -5.08
C SER A 107 -5.23 -22.28 -3.68
N HIS A 108 -6.24 -22.90 -3.09
CA HIS A 108 -6.62 -22.62 -1.71
C HIS A 108 -5.45 -22.88 -0.74
N GLY A 109 -5.24 -21.95 0.20
CA GLY A 109 -4.25 -22.14 1.27
C GLY A 109 -2.80 -22.19 0.80
N THR A 110 -2.46 -21.49 -0.28
CA THR A 110 -1.10 -21.46 -0.84
C THR A 110 -0.14 -20.64 0.01
N PHE A 111 -0.59 -19.54 0.60
CA PHE A 111 0.29 -18.54 1.23
C PHE A 111 0.26 -18.59 2.75
N ASP A 112 1.43 -18.47 3.35
CA ASP A 112 1.62 -18.31 4.80
C ASP A 112 1.25 -16.91 5.27
N GLY A 113 1.51 -15.92 4.42
CA GLY A 113 1.21 -14.54 4.68
C GLY A 113 0.93 -13.74 3.42
N ILE A 114 0.16 -12.67 3.58
CA ILE A 114 -0.21 -11.74 2.51
C ILE A 114 0.07 -10.31 2.97
N ILE A 115 0.69 -9.53 2.08
CA ILE A 115 0.87 -8.08 2.25
C ILE A 115 0.10 -7.38 1.14
N SER A 116 -0.93 -6.61 1.54
CA SER A 116 -1.77 -5.85 0.63
C SER A 116 -1.75 -4.37 1.02
N ASN A 117 -0.79 -3.64 0.47
CA ASN A 117 -0.58 -2.24 0.78
C ASN A 117 -1.27 -1.36 -0.26
N SER A 118 -2.32 -0.61 0.16
CA SER A 118 -3.01 0.39 -0.68
C SER A 118 -3.38 -0.16 -2.08
N THR A 119 -3.85 -1.41 -2.13
CA THR A 119 -4.30 -2.07 -3.36
C THR A 119 -5.81 -1.96 -3.50
N LEU A 120 -6.55 -2.24 -2.43
CA LEU A 120 -8.00 -2.34 -2.44
C LEU A 120 -8.70 -0.96 -2.46
N ASP A 121 -8.02 0.09 -2.07
CA ASP A 121 -8.49 1.48 -2.16
C ASP A 121 -8.52 2.05 -3.59
N HIS A 122 -8.06 1.28 -4.58
CA HIS A 122 -8.22 1.59 -6.00
C HIS A 122 -9.53 1.09 -6.60
N PHE A 123 -10.34 0.32 -5.87
CA PHE A 123 -11.65 -0.15 -6.34
C PHE A 123 -12.73 0.90 -6.13
N GLU A 124 -13.72 0.89 -7.02
CA GLU A 124 -14.82 1.86 -7.04
C GLU A 124 -16.04 1.41 -6.23
N SER A 125 -16.14 0.10 -5.98
CA SER A 125 -17.29 -0.49 -5.29
C SER A 125 -16.89 -1.37 -4.11
N LEU A 126 -17.82 -1.50 -3.18
CA LEU A 126 -17.68 -2.37 -2.03
C LEU A 126 -17.63 -3.86 -2.44
N ASP A 127 -18.36 -4.22 -3.51
CA ASP A 127 -18.40 -5.58 -4.03
C ASP A 127 -17.04 -6.02 -4.56
N GLU A 128 -16.29 -5.11 -5.21
CA GLU A 128 -14.92 -5.38 -5.66
C GLU A 128 -13.97 -5.61 -4.48
N ILE A 129 -14.10 -4.80 -3.42
CA ILE A 129 -13.34 -4.99 -2.18
C ILE A 129 -13.67 -6.34 -1.54
N LEU A 130 -14.95 -6.70 -1.44
CA LEU A 130 -15.38 -7.98 -0.90
C LEU A 130 -14.90 -9.16 -1.75
N ALA A 131 -14.95 -9.06 -3.08
CA ALA A 131 -14.41 -10.09 -3.97
C ALA A 131 -12.92 -10.30 -3.72
N SER A 132 -12.15 -9.20 -3.62
CA SER A 132 -10.71 -9.25 -3.29
C SER A 132 -10.45 -9.88 -1.93
N LEU A 133 -11.19 -9.48 -0.89
CA LEU A 133 -11.02 -10.03 0.45
C LEU A 133 -11.34 -11.53 0.50
N ARG A 134 -12.36 -12.00 -0.26
CA ARG A 134 -12.69 -13.43 -0.38
C ARG A 134 -11.57 -14.22 -1.07
N GLU A 135 -10.98 -13.68 -2.12
CA GLU A 135 -9.86 -14.31 -2.80
C GLU A 135 -8.60 -14.35 -1.92
N LEU A 136 -8.28 -13.26 -1.23
CA LEU A 136 -7.17 -13.22 -0.26
C LEU A 136 -7.40 -14.22 0.88
N TYR A 137 -8.63 -14.34 1.37
CA TYR A 137 -8.98 -15.36 2.36
C TYR A 137 -8.80 -16.77 1.80
N ARG A 138 -9.25 -17.02 0.57
CA ARG A 138 -9.16 -18.33 -0.07
C ARG A 138 -7.73 -18.81 -0.24
N VAL A 139 -6.83 -17.94 -0.70
CA VAL A 139 -5.42 -18.31 -0.99
C VAL A 139 -4.52 -18.31 0.25
N LEU A 140 -4.92 -17.65 1.33
CA LEU A 140 -4.21 -17.67 2.60
C LEU A 140 -4.47 -19.01 3.31
N ARG A 141 -3.47 -19.67 3.87
CA ARG A 141 -3.64 -20.93 4.62
C ARG A 141 -4.37 -20.69 5.97
N PRO A 142 -5.03 -21.71 6.54
CA PRO A 142 -5.51 -21.62 7.91
C PRO A 142 -4.37 -21.25 8.87
N GLY A 143 -4.62 -20.28 9.76
CA GLY A 143 -3.59 -19.72 10.65
C GLY A 143 -2.64 -18.72 9.97
N GLY A 144 -2.69 -18.57 8.64
CA GLY A 144 -1.93 -17.57 7.90
C GLY A 144 -2.39 -16.14 8.22
N GLN A 145 -1.50 -15.17 8.04
CA GLN A 145 -1.75 -13.79 8.43
C GLN A 145 -1.72 -12.86 7.22
N MET A 146 -2.58 -11.86 7.25
CA MET A 146 -2.62 -10.79 6.26
C MET A 146 -2.36 -9.44 6.92
N ILE A 147 -1.50 -8.65 6.31
CA ILE A 147 -1.36 -7.21 6.57
C ILE A 147 -2.04 -6.48 5.43
N LEU A 148 -3.03 -5.67 5.76
CA LEU A 148 -3.81 -4.90 4.80
C LEU A 148 -3.75 -3.43 5.17
N THR A 149 -3.48 -2.54 4.20
CA THR A 149 -3.63 -1.10 4.37
C THR A 149 -4.59 -0.52 3.34
N LEU A 150 -5.39 0.45 3.76
CA LEU A 150 -6.36 1.18 2.96
C LEU A 150 -6.41 2.66 3.36
N ASP A 151 -6.83 3.53 2.45
CA ASP A 151 -7.13 4.93 2.74
C ASP A 151 -8.14 5.07 3.89
N ASN A 152 -7.80 5.90 4.87
CA ASN A 152 -8.52 6.03 6.13
C ASN A 152 -9.60 7.13 6.07
N LEU A 153 -10.86 6.74 5.92
CA LEU A 153 -11.99 7.67 5.89
C LEU A 153 -12.22 8.41 7.21
N ALA A 154 -11.68 7.93 8.34
CA ALA A 154 -11.74 8.66 9.61
C ALA A 154 -10.78 9.85 9.68
N ASN A 155 -9.79 9.93 8.77
CA ASN A 155 -8.94 11.11 8.63
C ASN A 155 -9.73 12.25 7.96
N PRO A 156 -9.85 13.44 8.59
CA PRO A 156 -10.64 14.56 8.06
C PRO A 156 -10.19 15.02 6.67
N ILE A 157 -8.90 14.92 6.34
CA ILE A 157 -8.35 15.29 5.03
C ILE A 157 -8.84 14.32 3.96
N ILE A 158 -8.84 13.01 4.26
CA ILE A 158 -9.36 11.97 3.37
C ILE A 158 -10.87 12.11 3.20
N LEU A 159 -11.58 12.34 4.29
CA LEU A 159 -13.03 12.57 4.27
C LEU A 159 -13.39 13.77 3.38
N LEU A 160 -12.70 14.89 3.55
CA LEU A 160 -12.89 16.10 2.72
C LEU A 160 -12.57 15.82 1.24
N ARG A 161 -11.44 15.13 0.97
CA ARG A 161 -11.05 14.73 -0.38
C ARG A 161 -12.16 13.91 -1.05
N ASN A 162 -12.72 12.92 -0.35
CA ASN A 162 -13.77 12.06 -0.90
C ASN A 162 -15.12 12.75 -1.07
N GLY A 163 -15.36 13.85 -0.36
CA GLY A 163 -16.56 14.70 -0.52
C GLY A 163 -16.47 15.64 -1.72
N LEU A 164 -15.32 15.81 -2.33
CA LEU A 164 -15.12 16.72 -3.47
C LEU A 164 -15.11 15.95 -4.80
N PRO A 165 -15.65 16.54 -5.88
CA PRO A 165 -15.61 15.94 -7.22
C PRO A 165 -14.17 15.70 -7.68
N PHE A 166 -13.88 14.50 -8.19
CA PHE A 166 -12.54 14.11 -8.64
C PHE A 166 -11.93 15.10 -9.66
N HIS A 167 -12.72 15.57 -10.63
CA HIS A 167 -12.23 16.50 -11.66
C HIS A 167 -11.75 17.83 -11.06
N LEU A 168 -12.33 18.29 -9.96
CA LEU A 168 -11.89 19.49 -9.25
C LEU A 168 -10.55 19.25 -8.55
N LEU A 169 -10.42 18.13 -7.85
CA LEU A 169 -9.18 17.74 -7.16
C LEU A 169 -8.02 17.53 -8.14
N TYR A 170 -8.31 16.91 -9.29
CA TYR A 170 -7.34 16.69 -10.36
C TYR A 170 -6.88 18.03 -10.98
N ARG A 171 -7.81 18.94 -11.28
CA ARG A 171 -7.50 20.28 -11.80
C ARG A 171 -6.66 21.10 -10.83
N MET A 172 -6.92 20.96 -9.53
CA MET A 172 -6.15 21.61 -8.45
C MET A 172 -4.81 20.91 -8.18
N LYS A 173 -4.50 19.81 -8.88
CA LYS A 173 -3.28 18.98 -8.67
C LYS A 173 -3.15 18.42 -7.26
N ILE A 174 -4.26 18.25 -6.55
CA ILE A 174 -4.30 17.66 -5.20
C ILE A 174 -4.15 16.14 -5.28
N VAL A 175 -4.80 15.52 -6.29
CA VAL A 175 -4.69 14.09 -6.56
C VAL A 175 -4.19 13.87 -7.98
N PRO A 176 -3.18 12.99 -8.20
CA PRO A 176 -2.65 12.73 -9.53
C PRO A 176 -3.46 11.69 -10.33
N TYR A 177 -4.30 10.91 -9.66
CA TYR A 177 -5.10 9.84 -10.25
C TYR A 177 -6.41 9.66 -9.48
N PHE A 178 -7.33 8.88 -10.04
CA PHE A 178 -8.57 8.54 -9.37
C PHE A 178 -8.28 7.64 -8.15
N VAL A 179 -8.72 8.09 -7.00
CA VAL A 179 -8.67 7.31 -5.75
C VAL A 179 -10.04 6.67 -5.57
N GLY A 180 -10.07 5.35 -5.42
CA GLY A 180 -11.29 4.60 -5.25
C GLY A 180 -11.92 4.75 -3.85
N LEU A 181 -12.50 3.67 -3.35
CA LEU A 181 -13.29 3.69 -2.13
C LEU A 181 -12.40 3.69 -0.87
N SER A 182 -12.53 4.70 -0.04
CA SER A 182 -11.91 4.74 1.30
C SER A 182 -12.88 4.19 2.35
N LEU A 183 -12.38 3.49 3.35
CA LEU A 183 -13.20 2.89 4.40
C LEU A 183 -12.87 3.47 5.78
N SER A 184 -13.87 3.46 6.68
CA SER A 184 -13.59 3.70 8.10
C SER A 184 -12.99 2.45 8.76
N PRO A 185 -12.22 2.59 9.86
CA PRO A 185 -11.67 1.45 10.59
C PRO A 185 -12.73 0.42 11.01
N HIS A 186 -13.89 0.88 11.44
CA HIS A 186 -15.00 0.03 11.83
C HIS A 186 -15.57 -0.75 10.64
N ARG A 187 -15.78 -0.08 9.49
CA ARG A 187 -16.34 -0.73 8.30
C ARG A 187 -15.39 -1.78 7.74
N LEU A 188 -14.09 -1.49 7.68
CA LEU A 188 -13.09 -2.46 7.24
C LEU A 188 -13.05 -3.70 8.14
N GLN A 189 -13.07 -3.51 9.47
CA GLN A 189 -13.11 -4.64 10.41
C GLN A 189 -14.38 -5.49 10.23
N HIS A 190 -15.53 -4.86 9.97
CA HIS A 190 -16.80 -5.57 9.72
C HIS A 190 -16.69 -6.44 8.48
N LEU A 191 -16.18 -5.91 7.34
CA LEU A 191 -16.00 -6.66 6.10
C LEU A 191 -15.05 -7.85 6.27
N LEU A 192 -13.93 -7.64 6.97
CA LEU A 192 -12.97 -8.72 7.24
C LEU A 192 -13.62 -9.85 8.06
N LYS A 193 -14.42 -9.52 9.07
CA LYS A 193 -15.15 -10.50 9.89
C LYS A 193 -16.23 -11.22 9.08
N GLU A 194 -16.94 -10.52 8.19
CA GLU A 194 -17.95 -11.08 7.30
C GLU A 194 -17.35 -12.13 6.36
N VAL A 195 -16.14 -11.89 5.84
CA VAL A 195 -15.40 -12.85 5.00
C VAL A 195 -14.87 -14.04 5.80
N GLY A 196 -14.73 -13.93 7.14
CA GLY A 196 -14.27 -15.00 8.02
C GLY A 196 -12.91 -14.75 8.69
N PHE A 197 -12.27 -13.62 8.42
CA PHE A 197 -11.01 -13.27 9.08
C PHE A 197 -11.20 -13.01 10.59
N LYS A 198 -10.21 -13.40 11.37
CA LYS A 198 -10.02 -12.91 12.74
C LYS A 198 -9.13 -11.67 12.68
N VAL A 199 -9.69 -10.52 12.99
CA VAL A 199 -8.91 -9.28 13.12
C VAL A 199 -8.10 -9.37 14.42
N LEU A 200 -6.78 -9.25 14.31
CA LEU A 200 -5.83 -9.31 15.43
C LEU A 200 -5.49 -7.92 15.95
N GLU A 201 -5.14 -7.02 15.03
CA GLU A 201 -4.72 -5.65 15.34
C GLU A 201 -5.26 -4.68 14.31
N VAL A 202 -5.55 -3.45 14.74
CA VAL A 202 -5.93 -2.32 13.89
C VAL A 202 -5.16 -1.10 14.34
N ASP A 203 -4.51 -0.45 13.39
CA ASP A 203 -3.71 0.75 13.63
C ASP A 203 -3.91 1.75 12.50
N ALA A 204 -3.32 2.92 12.65
CA ALA A 204 -3.21 3.92 11.59
C ALA A 204 -1.73 4.23 11.36
N ILE A 205 -1.35 4.48 10.13
CA ILE A 205 0.03 4.77 9.71
C ILE A 205 0.08 5.96 8.77
N MET A 206 1.28 6.44 8.48
CA MET A 206 1.54 7.60 7.62
C MET A 206 0.89 8.86 8.19
N HIS A 207 1.34 9.27 9.37
CA HIS A 207 0.74 10.38 10.13
C HIS A 207 1.19 11.78 9.67
N CYS A 208 2.23 11.87 8.85
CA CYS A 208 2.67 13.16 8.33
C CYS A 208 1.64 13.73 7.32
N PRO A 209 1.49 15.06 7.21
CA PRO A 209 0.62 15.71 6.24
C PRO A 209 1.09 15.42 4.80
N ARG A 210 0.57 14.34 4.18
CA ARG A 210 1.07 13.74 2.93
C ARG A 210 1.30 14.74 1.82
N VAL A 211 0.34 15.62 1.54
CA VAL A 211 0.44 16.60 0.43
C VAL A 211 1.62 17.53 0.63
N LEU A 212 1.79 18.06 1.85
CA LEU A 212 2.91 18.94 2.20
C LEU A 212 4.24 18.18 2.20
N ALA A 213 4.25 16.96 2.76
CA ALA A 213 5.44 16.12 2.82
C ALA A 213 5.96 15.77 1.42
N VAL A 214 5.07 15.41 0.48
CA VAL A 214 5.42 15.12 -0.92
C VAL A 214 5.96 16.37 -1.61
N ALA A 215 5.30 17.52 -1.46
CA ALA A 215 5.76 18.79 -2.05
C ALA A 215 7.13 19.20 -1.51
N MET A 216 7.32 19.13 -0.20
CA MET A 216 8.60 19.42 0.45
C MET A 216 9.70 18.43 0.04
N ALA A 217 9.39 17.14 -0.01
CA ALA A 217 10.34 16.11 -0.45
C ALA A 217 10.85 16.42 -1.86
N HIS A 218 9.95 16.72 -2.78
CA HIS A 218 10.29 17.08 -4.16
C HIS A 218 11.18 18.32 -4.25
N TRP A 219 10.86 19.38 -3.46
CA TRP A 219 11.68 20.57 -3.38
C TRP A 219 13.06 20.28 -2.80
N MET A 220 13.12 19.52 -1.70
CA MET A 220 14.36 19.19 -1.01
C MET A 220 15.30 18.31 -1.84
N GLU A 221 14.77 17.40 -2.65
CA GLU A 221 15.57 16.57 -3.55
C GLU A 221 16.42 17.41 -4.52
N ARG A 222 15.89 18.58 -4.92
CA ARG A 222 16.52 19.47 -5.90
C ARG A 222 17.42 20.53 -5.30
N HIS A 223 17.15 20.95 -4.05
CA HIS A 223 17.73 22.16 -3.49
C HIS A 223 18.55 21.95 -2.21
N THR A 224 18.61 20.72 -1.69
CA THR A 224 19.27 20.50 -0.40
C THR A 224 20.30 19.36 -0.43
N SER A 225 21.22 19.40 0.55
CA SER A 225 22.25 18.38 0.70
C SER A 225 21.66 17.02 1.18
N PRO A 226 22.35 15.89 0.94
CA PRO A 226 21.95 14.59 1.45
C PRO A 226 21.84 14.55 2.99
N LYS A 227 22.63 15.37 3.69
CA LYS A 227 22.56 15.50 5.14
C LYS A 227 21.22 16.13 5.57
N THR A 228 20.80 17.21 4.93
CA THR A 228 19.51 17.89 5.17
C THR A 228 18.33 16.97 4.85
N GLN A 229 18.40 16.22 3.74
CA GLN A 229 17.39 15.23 3.36
C GLN A 229 17.22 14.14 4.43
N ARG A 230 18.31 13.65 5.03
CA ARG A 230 18.24 12.68 6.15
C ARG A 230 17.56 13.25 7.40
N TYR A 231 17.80 14.51 7.73
CA TYR A 231 17.09 15.16 8.85
C TYR A 231 15.60 15.31 8.55
N PHE A 232 15.26 15.64 7.33
CA PHE A 232 13.86 15.71 6.91
C PHE A 232 13.15 14.35 7.00
N LEU A 233 13.79 13.26 6.56
CA LEU A 233 13.24 11.91 6.72
C LEU A 233 13.02 11.55 8.20
N ARG A 234 13.98 11.89 9.08
CA ARG A 234 13.81 11.68 10.52
C ARG A 234 12.65 12.51 11.09
N PHE A 235 12.51 13.74 10.64
CA PHE A 235 11.37 14.60 10.99
C PHE A 235 10.03 13.99 10.55
N LEU A 236 9.92 13.48 9.31
CA LEU A 236 8.72 12.80 8.85
C LEU A 236 8.43 11.53 9.68
N MET A 237 9.46 10.73 9.98
CA MET A 237 9.30 9.53 10.81
C MET A 237 8.85 9.85 12.25
N ALA A 238 9.16 11.03 12.79
CA ALA A 238 8.71 11.42 14.11
C ALA A 238 7.16 11.53 14.20
N PHE A 239 6.47 11.80 13.10
CA PHE A 239 5.01 11.81 13.07
C PHE A 239 4.40 10.43 13.34
N GLU A 240 5.13 9.34 13.06
CA GLU A 240 4.62 7.98 13.36
C GLU A 240 4.45 7.75 14.87
N GLY A 241 5.05 8.56 15.74
CA GLY A 241 4.76 8.59 17.17
C GLY A 241 3.30 8.91 17.51
N LEU A 242 2.55 9.55 16.59
CA LEU A 242 1.12 9.81 16.78
C LEU A 242 0.28 8.52 16.77
N SER A 243 0.81 7.42 16.29
CA SER A 243 0.15 6.09 16.36
C SER A 243 -0.11 5.65 17.80
N CYS A 244 0.66 6.15 18.77
CA CYS A 244 0.47 5.86 20.20
C CYS A 244 -0.73 6.60 20.82
N LEU A 245 -1.31 7.58 20.12
CA LEU A 245 -2.40 8.39 20.65
C LEU A 245 -3.78 7.76 20.36
N PRO A 246 -4.78 7.96 21.25
CA PRO A 246 -6.15 7.53 20.96
C PRO A 246 -6.73 8.13 19.66
N THR A 247 -6.23 9.30 19.26
CA THR A 247 -6.63 10.04 18.07
C THR A 247 -5.92 9.61 16.79
N ARG A 248 -5.15 8.50 16.80
CA ARG A 248 -4.34 8.05 15.67
C ARG A 248 -5.10 7.92 14.35
N PHE A 249 -6.38 7.53 14.39
CA PHE A 249 -7.20 7.45 13.18
C PHE A 249 -7.60 8.81 12.60
N LEU A 250 -7.48 9.91 13.34
CA LEU A 250 -7.70 11.26 12.81
C LEU A 250 -6.46 11.79 12.06
N THR A 251 -5.29 11.28 12.35
CA THR A 251 -4.03 11.76 11.76
C THR A 251 -3.43 10.81 10.73
N GLY A 252 -3.59 9.48 10.91
CA GLY A 252 -3.05 8.49 9.99
C GLY A 252 -3.75 8.50 8.63
N HIS A 253 -2.95 8.49 7.56
CA HIS A 253 -3.46 8.48 6.19
C HIS A 253 -4.07 7.13 5.83
N PHE A 254 -3.44 6.04 6.25
CA PHE A 254 -3.92 4.68 6.02
C PHE A 254 -4.38 4.01 7.31
N ILE A 255 -5.45 3.22 7.20
CA ILE A 255 -5.76 2.18 8.18
C ILE A 255 -4.84 1.02 7.88
N ALA A 256 -4.25 0.44 8.91
CA ALA A 256 -3.53 -0.82 8.84
C ALA A 256 -4.27 -1.87 9.65
N VAL A 257 -4.46 -3.07 9.09
CA VAL A 257 -5.10 -4.20 9.78
C VAL A 257 -4.23 -5.43 9.65
N ARG A 258 -3.99 -6.09 10.79
CA ARG A 258 -3.47 -7.44 10.85
C ARG A 258 -4.63 -8.41 11.06
N ALA A 259 -4.83 -9.31 10.13
CA ALA A 259 -5.91 -10.28 10.17
C ALA A 259 -5.35 -11.70 9.95
N MET A 260 -6.05 -12.70 10.45
CA MET A 260 -5.67 -14.12 10.36
C MET A 260 -6.83 -14.92 9.78
N ARG A 261 -6.54 -15.86 8.89
CA ARG A 261 -7.52 -16.86 8.47
C ARG A 261 -7.74 -17.86 9.59
N ARG A 262 -9.02 -18.08 9.95
CA ARG A 262 -9.42 -19.12 10.91
C ARG A 262 -9.28 -20.52 10.32
#